data_895d97b208708659e216d1e262a4a936
#
_entry.id   895d97b208708659e216d1e262a4a936
#
_cell.length_a   1.000
_cell.length_b   1.000
_cell.length_c   1.000
_cell.angle_alpha   90.00
_cell.angle_beta   90.00
_cell.angle_gamma   90.00
#
_symmetry.space_group_name_H-M   'P 1'
#
loop_
_entity.id
_entity.type
_entity.pdbx_description
1 polymer ?
#
loop_
_entity_poly.entity_id
_entity_poly.type
_entity_poly.pdbx_seq_one_letter_code
_entity_poly.pdbx_strand_id
1 'polypeptide(L)'
;MNCIHFQVKKFSMAAVALTMLATVVILAGIAIPAQAQTYAPLYNFGVVDSSQNGPNGQLALGRDGNFYGTINQMRSEIYQITPGGGEKLLWKSPQSPDPAEQCYNGLTLGSDGLLYGTCNLWDDNLDNGGVIFKFDPTHEDDAPTVLYKFPFCSYNTYGLGPLTLGTDGNLYGTTTGKNGCPGSYTYGIFYKITPAGQFTILHVFQGIPEPGTPSGPLTLGANGNFYGTSQIGGKPGDYNGGTVYQITPKGKVSVLYSFPNTGPYMPVAGVTQGADGKFYGTTNYGGTYGHGTIFQLVSTGTISVLHNFNYSVDHAGFPSFPLTLGTDGSLYAPSLTFNMGGYGPESLFKITTKGVLHGSV
;
A
#
# COMPACT_ATOMS: atom_id res chain seq x y z
N MET A 1 4.19 11.94 -16.59
CA MET A 1 3.65 11.39 -15.33
C MET A 1 2.81 10.20 -15.72
N ASN A 2 3.23 9.04 -15.30
CA ASN A 2 2.69 7.79 -15.85
C ASN A 2 1.71 7.20 -14.86
N CYS A 3 0.53 6.90 -15.36
CA CYS A 3 -0.50 6.22 -14.61
C CYS A 3 -0.04 4.82 -14.20
N ILE A 4 -0.24 4.47 -12.95
CA ILE A 4 -0.03 3.11 -12.45
C ILE A 4 -1.09 2.22 -13.06
N HIS A 5 -0.67 1.26 -13.86
CA HIS A 5 -1.57 0.29 -14.50
C HIS A 5 -1.57 -1.00 -13.69
N PHE A 6 -2.71 -1.31 -13.07
CA PHE A 6 -2.90 -2.60 -12.42
C PHE A 6 -3.43 -3.63 -13.40
N GLN A 7 -2.77 -4.79 -13.44
CA GLN A 7 -3.25 -5.93 -14.21
C GLN A 7 -4.12 -6.84 -13.36
N VAL A 8 -5.29 -7.11 -13.86
CA VAL A 8 -6.14 -8.18 -13.35
C VAL A 8 -6.30 -9.25 -14.42
N LYS A 9 -5.82 -10.46 -14.14
CA LYS A 9 -6.03 -11.61 -15.02
C LYS A 9 -7.52 -11.96 -15.12
N LYS A 10 -8.03 -12.07 -16.35
CA LYS A 10 -9.34 -12.68 -16.60
C LYS A 10 -9.31 -14.15 -16.16
N PHE A 11 -10.16 -14.51 -15.22
CA PHE A 11 -10.42 -15.90 -14.87
C PHE A 11 -11.63 -16.39 -15.64
N SER A 12 -11.42 -17.46 -16.43
CA SER A 12 -12.51 -18.27 -16.95
C SER A 12 -12.92 -19.28 -15.87
N MET A 13 -14.14 -19.19 -15.37
CA MET A 13 -14.74 -20.24 -14.57
C MET A 13 -15.16 -21.38 -15.51
N ALA A 14 -14.40 -22.44 -15.54
CA ALA A 14 -14.84 -23.69 -16.14
C ALA A 14 -14.47 -24.87 -15.22
N ALA A 15 -15.53 -25.41 -14.63
CA ALA A 15 -15.80 -26.79 -14.26
C ALA A 15 -14.73 -27.59 -13.49
N VAL A 16 -15.08 -27.87 -12.24
CA VAL A 16 -14.62 -29.02 -11.46
C VAL A 16 -15.16 -30.30 -12.11
N ALA A 17 -14.28 -31.20 -12.50
CA ALA A 17 -14.59 -32.63 -12.65
C ALA A 17 -13.40 -33.46 -12.20
N LEU A 18 -13.66 -34.22 -11.17
CA LEU A 18 -12.82 -35.23 -10.53
C LEU A 18 -12.59 -36.43 -11.46
N THR A 19 -11.36 -36.84 -11.69
CA THR A 19 -11.03 -38.28 -11.85
C THR A 19 -9.52 -38.47 -11.59
N MET A 20 -9.21 -39.28 -10.58
CA MET A 20 -7.91 -39.89 -10.36
C MET A 20 -7.62 -40.92 -11.47
N LEU A 21 -6.49 -40.78 -12.13
CA LEU A 21 -5.81 -41.92 -12.74
C LEU A 21 -4.30 -41.70 -12.62
N ALA A 22 -3.66 -42.57 -11.85
CA ALA A 22 -2.22 -42.60 -11.70
C ALA A 22 -1.60 -43.13 -12.97
N THR A 23 -0.78 -42.31 -13.63
CA THR A 23 0.15 -42.81 -14.66
C THR A 23 1.51 -42.15 -14.42
N VAL A 24 2.48 -42.98 -14.10
CA VAL A 24 3.90 -42.62 -14.04
C VAL A 24 4.33 -42.27 -15.47
N VAL A 25 4.61 -40.97 -15.69
CA VAL A 25 5.26 -40.51 -16.92
C VAL A 25 6.66 -40.02 -16.56
N ILE A 26 7.63 -40.70 -17.15
CA ILE A 26 9.06 -40.36 -17.12
C ILE A 26 9.23 -38.94 -17.66
N LEU A 27 9.71 -38.04 -16.81
CA LEU A 27 10.03 -36.66 -17.17
C LEU A 27 11.26 -36.63 -18.08
N ALA A 28 11.05 -36.65 -19.38
CA ALA A 28 11.96 -35.97 -20.30
C ALA A 28 11.72 -34.47 -20.10
N GLY A 29 12.77 -33.73 -19.68
CA GLY A 29 12.69 -32.29 -19.38
C GLY A 29 12.29 -31.49 -20.63
N ILE A 30 11.00 -31.26 -20.77
CA ILE A 30 10.50 -30.22 -21.66
C ILE A 30 10.56 -28.91 -20.83
N ALA A 31 11.58 -28.12 -21.10
CA ALA A 31 11.58 -26.73 -20.67
C ALA A 31 10.35 -26.06 -21.28
N ILE A 32 9.31 -25.91 -20.49
CA ILE A 32 8.16 -25.06 -20.88
C ILE A 32 8.75 -23.67 -21.03
N PRO A 33 8.75 -23.06 -22.24
CA PRO A 33 9.21 -21.70 -22.39
C PRO A 33 8.36 -20.84 -21.44
N ALA A 34 9.04 -20.05 -20.62
CA ALA A 34 8.37 -19.05 -19.79
C ALA A 34 7.58 -18.18 -20.76
N GLN A 35 6.25 -18.38 -20.81
CA GLN A 35 5.39 -17.49 -21.58
C GLN A 35 5.57 -16.10 -20.96
N ALA A 36 6.12 -15.19 -21.73
CA ALA A 36 6.14 -13.79 -21.37
C ALA A 36 4.71 -13.39 -21.03
N GLN A 37 4.50 -12.95 -19.78
CA GLN A 37 3.19 -12.44 -19.39
C GLN A 37 2.99 -11.14 -20.17
N THR A 38 2.04 -11.13 -21.09
CA THR A 38 1.68 -9.91 -21.81
C THR A 38 1.00 -8.96 -20.84
N TYR A 39 1.61 -7.82 -20.65
CA TYR A 39 1.00 -6.69 -19.94
C TYR A 39 -0.10 -6.09 -20.84
N ALA A 40 -1.31 -6.00 -20.35
CA ALA A 40 -2.38 -5.25 -20.98
C ALA A 40 -3.00 -4.34 -19.92
N PRO A 41 -2.99 -3.02 -20.10
CA PRO A 41 -3.67 -2.11 -19.20
C PRO A 41 -5.15 -2.44 -19.19
N LEU A 42 -5.74 -2.53 -18.00
CA LEU A 42 -7.17 -2.76 -17.85
C LEU A 42 -7.95 -1.50 -18.25
N TYR A 43 -7.44 -0.35 -17.85
CA TYR A 43 -7.97 0.96 -18.17
C TYR A 43 -6.84 1.99 -18.23
N ASN A 44 -6.95 2.95 -19.15
CA ASN A 44 -6.00 4.05 -19.27
C ASN A 44 -6.70 5.36 -18.90
N PHE A 45 -6.33 5.96 -17.79
CA PHE A 45 -6.90 7.23 -17.31
C PHE A 45 -6.54 8.44 -18.17
N GLY A 46 -5.80 8.22 -19.26
CA GLY A 46 -5.40 9.27 -20.20
C GLY A 46 -4.22 10.10 -19.69
N VAL A 47 -3.52 10.74 -20.62
CA VAL A 47 -2.53 11.77 -20.30
C VAL A 47 -3.30 13.08 -20.22
N VAL A 48 -3.71 13.46 -19.04
CA VAL A 48 -4.26 14.79 -18.81
C VAL A 48 -3.08 15.58 -18.27
N ASP A 49 -2.74 16.62 -18.94
CA ASP A 49 -1.70 17.63 -18.66
C ASP A 49 -0.74 17.36 -17.47
N SER A 50 0.49 17.81 -17.54
CA SER A 50 1.61 17.52 -16.62
C SER A 50 1.40 17.91 -15.14
N SER A 51 0.24 18.42 -14.78
CA SER A 51 -0.16 18.80 -13.41
C SER A 51 -1.14 17.82 -12.76
N GLN A 52 -1.53 16.73 -13.42
CA GLN A 52 -2.61 15.87 -12.95
C GLN A 52 -2.07 14.55 -12.41
N ASN A 53 -2.38 14.32 -11.14
CA ASN A 53 -2.11 13.07 -10.47
C ASN A 53 -3.13 12.02 -10.95
N GLY A 54 -2.65 10.85 -11.36
CA GLY A 54 -3.49 9.71 -11.71
C GLY A 54 -4.13 9.03 -10.49
N PRO A 55 -4.65 7.81 -10.66
CA PRO A 55 -5.16 7.01 -9.55
C PRO A 55 -4.06 6.79 -8.52
N ASN A 56 -4.43 6.96 -7.26
CA ASN A 56 -3.51 6.85 -6.13
C ASN A 56 -4.02 5.82 -5.13
N GLY A 57 -3.07 5.18 -4.47
CA GLY A 57 -3.35 4.25 -3.39
C GLY A 57 -3.83 2.87 -3.83
N GLN A 58 -4.28 2.11 -2.85
CA GLN A 58 -4.70 0.73 -3.02
C GLN A 58 -6.13 0.66 -3.58
N LEU A 59 -6.35 -0.26 -4.54
CA LEU A 59 -7.69 -0.59 -5.01
C LEU A 59 -8.39 -1.53 -4.02
N ALA A 60 -9.66 -1.25 -3.72
CA ALA A 60 -10.54 -2.18 -3.03
C ALA A 60 -11.22 -3.11 -4.05
N LEU A 61 -11.23 -4.41 -3.77
CA LEU A 61 -12.04 -5.36 -4.52
C LEU A 61 -13.42 -5.44 -3.86
N GLY A 62 -14.44 -5.01 -4.58
CA GLY A 62 -15.84 -5.08 -4.13
C GLY A 62 -16.40 -6.51 -4.13
N ARG A 63 -17.52 -6.69 -3.45
CA ARG A 63 -18.26 -7.98 -3.45
C ARG A 63 -18.86 -8.33 -4.82
N ASP A 64 -19.04 -7.34 -5.64
CA ASP A 64 -19.51 -7.45 -7.04
C ASP A 64 -18.39 -7.83 -8.02
N GLY A 65 -17.16 -7.98 -7.53
CA GLY A 65 -15.99 -8.31 -8.34
C GLY A 65 -15.37 -7.13 -9.07
N ASN A 66 -15.86 -5.91 -8.87
CA ASN A 66 -15.29 -4.69 -9.43
C ASN A 66 -14.20 -4.11 -8.52
N PHE A 67 -13.33 -3.29 -9.08
CA PHE A 67 -12.28 -2.57 -8.37
C PHE A 67 -12.71 -1.14 -8.11
N TYR A 68 -12.41 -0.64 -6.94
CA TYR A 68 -12.75 0.71 -6.51
C TYR A 68 -11.49 1.44 -6.08
N GLY A 69 -11.35 2.68 -6.51
CA GLY A 69 -10.19 3.50 -6.21
C GLY A 69 -10.51 4.98 -6.11
N THR A 70 -9.49 5.75 -5.79
CA THR A 70 -9.56 7.20 -5.75
C THR A 70 -8.61 7.82 -6.77
N ILE A 71 -9.04 8.91 -7.38
CA ILE A 71 -8.19 9.78 -8.18
C ILE A 71 -8.10 11.11 -7.45
N ASN A 72 -6.88 11.62 -7.36
CA ASN A 72 -6.66 12.96 -6.91
C ASN A 72 -6.15 13.80 -8.10
N GLN A 73 -7.02 14.63 -8.59
CA GLN A 73 -6.71 15.67 -9.57
C GLN A 73 -6.95 17.03 -8.88
N MET A 74 -7.51 17.99 -9.60
CA MET A 74 -8.01 19.22 -8.99
C MET A 74 -9.17 18.96 -8.02
N ARG A 75 -9.72 17.74 -8.02
CA ARG A 75 -10.81 17.27 -7.17
C ARG A 75 -10.59 15.80 -6.86
N SER A 76 -11.04 15.40 -5.69
CA SER A 76 -11.10 13.98 -5.34
C SER A 76 -12.25 13.29 -6.04
N GLU A 77 -11.97 12.15 -6.64
CA GLU A 77 -12.95 11.33 -7.34
C GLU A 77 -12.90 9.89 -6.79
N ILE A 78 -14.06 9.25 -6.72
CA ILE A 78 -14.19 7.82 -6.47
C ILE A 78 -14.65 7.17 -7.76
N TYR A 79 -13.96 6.15 -8.21
CA TYR A 79 -14.23 5.43 -9.44
C TYR A 79 -14.33 3.92 -9.23
N GLN A 80 -14.98 3.26 -10.17
CA GLN A 80 -15.09 1.81 -10.28
C GLN A 80 -14.46 1.37 -11.60
N ILE A 81 -13.74 0.25 -11.58
CA ILE A 81 -13.26 -0.43 -12.79
C ILE A 81 -13.74 -1.86 -12.78
N THR A 82 -14.42 -2.28 -13.85
CA THR A 82 -14.83 -3.67 -14.03
C THR A 82 -13.63 -4.54 -14.42
N PRO A 83 -13.67 -5.87 -14.18
CA PRO A 83 -12.63 -6.78 -14.69
C PRO A 83 -12.47 -6.78 -16.21
N GLY A 84 -13.45 -6.23 -16.93
CA GLY A 84 -13.40 -6.03 -18.38
C GLY A 84 -12.77 -4.72 -18.83
N GLY A 85 -12.37 -3.85 -17.89
CA GLY A 85 -11.75 -2.55 -18.17
C GLY A 85 -12.75 -1.41 -18.36
N GLY A 86 -14.05 -1.62 -18.10
CA GLY A 86 -15.04 -0.52 -18.06
C GLY A 86 -14.81 0.33 -16.82
N GLU A 87 -14.65 1.63 -17.00
CA GLU A 87 -14.52 2.61 -15.92
C GLU A 87 -15.84 3.34 -15.71
N LYS A 88 -16.11 3.68 -14.45
CA LYS A 88 -17.27 4.47 -14.05
C LYS A 88 -16.88 5.40 -12.92
N LEU A 89 -17.14 6.69 -13.12
CA LEU A 89 -17.07 7.68 -12.05
C LEU A 89 -18.31 7.50 -11.15
N LEU A 90 -18.09 7.30 -9.86
CA LEU A 90 -19.15 7.14 -8.87
C LEU A 90 -19.42 8.42 -8.09
N TRP A 91 -18.39 9.17 -7.80
CA TRP A 91 -18.50 10.43 -7.08
C TRP A 91 -17.34 11.35 -7.41
N LYS A 92 -17.64 12.65 -7.41
CA LYS A 92 -16.66 13.72 -7.60
C LYS A 92 -16.93 14.83 -6.60
N SER A 93 -15.88 15.30 -5.92
CA SER A 93 -16.02 16.40 -4.99
C SER A 93 -16.53 17.65 -5.69
N PRO A 94 -17.43 18.41 -5.06
CA PRO A 94 -17.93 19.67 -5.64
C PRO A 94 -16.77 20.63 -5.90
N GLN A 95 -16.96 21.53 -6.86
CA GLN A 95 -16.00 22.59 -7.13
C GLN A 95 -16.03 23.57 -5.97
N SER A 96 -15.15 23.37 -5.02
CA SER A 96 -14.90 24.33 -3.98
C SER A 96 -13.77 25.26 -4.42
N PRO A 97 -13.76 26.54 -4.04
CA PRO A 97 -12.56 27.36 -4.07
C PRO A 97 -11.48 26.83 -3.11
N ASP A 98 -11.82 25.81 -2.34
CA ASP A 98 -10.97 25.16 -1.36
C ASP A 98 -10.16 24.05 -2.01
N PRO A 99 -8.82 24.12 -2.12
CA PRO A 99 -7.98 23.11 -2.78
C PRO A 99 -7.86 21.79 -2.01
N ALA A 100 -8.80 21.46 -1.15
CA ALA A 100 -8.55 20.87 0.12
C ALA A 100 -8.71 19.36 0.27
N GLU A 101 -9.46 18.66 -0.54
CA GLU A 101 -9.68 17.23 -0.28
C GLU A 101 -8.75 16.36 -1.13
N GLN A 102 -7.62 15.94 -0.53
CA GLN A 102 -6.67 15.06 -1.20
C GLN A 102 -6.78 13.63 -0.67
N CYS A 103 -7.49 12.78 -1.41
CA CYS A 103 -7.69 11.38 -1.06
C CYS A 103 -6.66 10.51 -1.79
N TYR A 104 -5.47 10.34 -1.21
CA TYR A 104 -4.35 9.61 -1.84
C TYR A 104 -4.26 8.13 -1.47
N ASN A 105 -4.99 7.67 -0.45
CA ASN A 105 -4.65 6.43 0.22
C ASN A 105 -5.41 5.21 -0.29
N GLY A 106 -6.25 5.38 -1.31
CA GLY A 106 -7.09 4.30 -1.81
C GLY A 106 -8.25 3.96 -0.88
N LEU A 107 -8.91 2.86 -1.18
CA LEU A 107 -10.12 2.42 -0.51
C LEU A 107 -9.95 1.04 0.11
N THR A 108 -10.71 0.77 1.17
CA THR A 108 -10.80 -0.52 1.84
C THR A 108 -12.26 -0.94 1.92
N LEU A 109 -12.57 -2.17 1.50
CA LEU A 109 -13.93 -2.72 1.62
C LEU A 109 -14.18 -3.12 3.08
N GLY A 110 -15.23 -2.59 3.68
CA GLY A 110 -15.69 -2.97 4.98
C GLY A 110 -16.48 -4.28 5.00
N SER A 111 -16.67 -4.83 6.20
CA SER A 111 -17.48 -6.04 6.40
C SER A 111 -18.98 -5.82 6.08
N ASP A 112 -19.43 -4.58 6.08
CA ASP A 112 -20.79 -4.14 5.71
C ASP A 112 -21.00 -3.95 4.21
N GLY A 113 -19.91 -4.01 3.41
CA GLY A 113 -19.95 -3.80 1.96
C GLY A 113 -19.75 -2.36 1.53
N LEU A 114 -19.56 -1.44 2.47
CA LEU A 114 -19.23 -0.06 2.19
C LEU A 114 -17.72 0.10 1.95
N LEU A 115 -17.35 1.12 1.23
CA LEU A 115 -15.96 1.51 1.00
C LEU A 115 -15.54 2.54 2.04
N TYR A 116 -14.33 2.38 2.56
CA TYR A 116 -13.74 3.26 3.57
C TYR A 116 -12.43 3.82 3.07
N GLY A 117 -12.20 5.11 3.28
CA GLY A 117 -11.00 5.79 2.86
C GLY A 117 -10.56 6.89 3.81
N THR A 118 -9.39 7.44 3.53
CA THR A 118 -8.83 8.57 4.23
C THR A 118 -8.45 9.66 3.23
N CYS A 119 -8.69 10.91 3.58
CA CYS A 119 -8.26 12.07 2.81
C CYS A 119 -7.42 12.97 3.69
N ASN A 120 -6.29 13.43 3.18
CA ASN A 120 -5.55 14.53 3.77
C ASN A 120 -6.21 15.83 3.32
N LEU A 121 -6.53 16.70 4.24
CA LEU A 121 -7.01 18.04 3.93
C LEU A 121 -5.81 18.97 3.98
N TRP A 122 -5.62 19.71 2.93
CA TRP A 122 -4.70 20.83 2.91
C TRP A 122 -5.52 22.11 2.72
N ASP A 123 -5.80 22.76 3.80
CA ASP A 123 -6.38 24.07 3.78
C ASP A 123 -5.48 25.00 4.61
N ASP A 124 -5.01 26.08 3.97
CA ASP A 124 -4.17 27.08 4.61
C ASP A 124 -4.92 27.89 5.71
N ASN A 125 -6.22 27.69 5.85
CA ASN A 125 -7.07 28.51 6.72
C ASN A 125 -7.88 27.73 7.76
N LEU A 126 -7.87 26.39 7.81
CA LEU A 126 -8.87 25.67 8.61
C LEU A 126 -8.35 24.47 9.43
N ASP A 127 -8.93 24.32 10.54
CA ASP A 127 -8.91 23.41 11.65
C ASP A 127 -9.03 21.88 11.33
N ASN A 128 -8.57 21.37 10.18
CA ASN A 128 -8.77 19.98 9.81
C ASN A 128 -7.47 19.24 9.43
N GLY A 129 -7.12 18.24 10.21
CA GLY A 129 -5.96 17.37 10.00
C GLY A 129 -6.19 16.16 9.09
N GLY A 130 -7.26 16.17 8.31
CA GLY A 130 -7.69 15.05 7.46
C GLY A 130 -8.95 14.36 7.98
N VAL A 131 -9.52 13.50 7.15
CA VAL A 131 -10.78 12.81 7.47
C VAL A 131 -10.71 11.31 7.20
N ILE A 132 -11.53 10.57 7.93
CA ILE A 132 -11.93 9.21 7.60
C ILE A 132 -13.37 9.28 7.10
N PHE A 133 -13.64 8.65 5.98
CA PHE A 133 -14.97 8.63 5.36
C PHE A 133 -15.40 7.22 5.01
N LYS A 134 -16.71 7.06 4.78
CA LYS A 134 -17.29 5.88 4.13
C LYS A 134 -18.12 6.28 2.92
N PHE A 135 -18.23 5.38 1.96
CA PHE A 135 -18.96 5.56 0.71
C PHE A 135 -19.74 4.29 0.37
N ASP A 136 -20.99 4.44 -0.04
CA ASP A 136 -21.81 3.35 -0.53
C ASP A 136 -21.69 3.26 -2.07
N PRO A 137 -21.04 2.25 -2.62
CA PRO A 137 -20.86 2.14 -4.06
C PRO A 137 -22.15 1.82 -4.83
N THR A 138 -23.24 1.52 -4.12
CA THR A 138 -24.56 1.25 -4.74
C THR A 138 -25.42 2.50 -4.88
N HIS A 139 -25.04 3.59 -4.21
CA HIS A 139 -25.70 4.90 -4.26
C HIS A 139 -24.75 5.91 -4.92
N GLU A 140 -24.82 5.93 -6.24
CA GLU A 140 -24.03 6.84 -7.06
C GLU A 140 -24.49 8.27 -6.83
N ASP A 141 -23.57 9.21 -6.97
CA ASP A 141 -23.79 10.64 -6.73
C ASP A 141 -23.99 11.05 -5.26
N ASP A 142 -24.16 10.11 -4.33
CA ASP A 142 -24.19 10.45 -2.92
C ASP A 142 -22.77 10.85 -2.43
N ALA A 143 -22.71 11.92 -1.68
CA ALA A 143 -21.43 12.35 -1.08
C ALA A 143 -20.94 11.34 -0.03
N PRO A 144 -19.62 11.08 0.05
CA PRO A 144 -19.06 10.28 1.12
C PRO A 144 -19.45 10.82 2.51
N THR A 145 -19.78 9.91 3.41
CA THR A 145 -20.11 10.26 4.79
C THR A 145 -18.83 10.36 5.60
N VAL A 146 -18.53 11.53 6.16
CA VAL A 146 -17.39 11.71 7.07
C VAL A 146 -17.70 11.03 8.40
N LEU A 147 -16.83 10.10 8.80
CA LEU A 147 -16.90 9.37 10.07
C LEU A 147 -16.11 10.05 11.18
N TYR A 148 -14.96 10.61 10.83
CA TYR A 148 -14.07 11.27 11.78
C TYR A 148 -13.26 12.36 11.11
N LYS A 149 -13.11 13.50 11.80
CA LYS A 149 -12.23 14.60 11.41
C LYS A 149 -11.09 14.65 12.41
N PHE A 150 -9.85 14.56 11.91
CA PHE A 150 -8.69 14.74 12.76
C PHE A 150 -8.59 16.22 13.16
N PRO A 151 -8.33 16.52 14.45
CA PRO A 151 -8.13 17.89 14.86
C PRO A 151 -6.89 18.48 14.15
N PHE A 152 -7.01 19.72 13.74
CA PHE A 152 -5.89 20.45 13.17
C PHE A 152 -4.88 20.80 14.25
N CYS A 153 -3.64 20.43 14.04
CA CYS A 153 -2.52 21.00 14.75
C CYS A 153 -1.58 21.57 13.70
N SER A 154 -1.47 22.88 13.67
CA SER A 154 -0.77 23.69 12.69
C SER A 154 0.56 23.07 12.22
N TYR A 155 0.70 22.95 10.89
CA TYR A 155 1.83 22.50 10.10
C TYR A 155 2.05 20.97 10.02
N ASN A 156 1.56 20.40 8.93
CA ASN A 156 1.90 19.10 8.37
C ASN A 156 1.33 17.88 9.09
N THR A 157 0.02 17.72 9.12
CA THR A 157 -0.59 16.39 9.19
C THR A 157 -0.44 15.67 7.83
N TYR A 158 0.81 15.50 7.37
CA TYR A 158 1.06 14.61 6.26
C TYR A 158 0.89 13.16 6.72
N GLY A 159 0.03 12.44 6.03
CA GLY A 159 0.06 11.01 5.98
C GLY A 159 -0.88 10.30 6.93
N LEU A 160 -2.18 10.44 6.71
CA LEU A 160 -3.08 9.36 7.05
C LEU A 160 -2.69 8.16 6.19
N GLY A 161 -2.42 7.01 6.82
CA GLY A 161 -2.22 5.77 6.09
C GLY A 161 -3.55 5.21 5.55
N PRO A 162 -3.49 4.26 4.61
CA PRO A 162 -4.66 3.48 4.20
C PRO A 162 -5.27 2.73 5.40
N LEU A 163 -6.56 2.49 5.33
CA LEU A 163 -7.25 1.67 6.33
C LEU A 163 -7.06 0.19 6.05
N THR A 164 -7.07 -0.62 7.11
CA THR A 164 -7.03 -2.08 7.04
C THR A 164 -8.18 -2.65 7.86
N LEU A 165 -9.00 -3.51 7.24
CA LEU A 165 -10.10 -4.19 7.92
C LEU A 165 -9.55 -5.24 8.90
N GLY A 166 -9.93 -5.15 10.15
CA GLY A 166 -9.60 -6.13 11.18
C GLY A 166 -10.58 -7.31 11.21
N THR A 167 -10.20 -8.38 11.90
CA THR A 167 -11.05 -9.57 12.06
C THR A 167 -12.31 -9.30 12.90
N ASP A 168 -12.33 -8.19 13.63
CA ASP A 168 -13.45 -7.74 14.47
C ASP A 168 -14.45 -6.84 13.71
N GLY A 169 -14.24 -6.65 12.41
CA GLY A 169 -15.07 -5.81 11.54
C GLY A 169 -14.81 -4.29 11.69
N ASN A 170 -13.88 -3.89 12.53
CA ASN A 170 -13.44 -2.51 12.63
C ASN A 170 -12.30 -2.21 11.64
N LEU A 171 -12.09 -0.94 11.37
CA LEU A 171 -11.00 -0.48 10.52
C LEU A 171 -9.85 0.07 11.38
N TYR A 172 -8.65 -0.21 10.96
CA TYR A 172 -7.42 0.18 11.63
C TYR A 172 -6.54 0.98 10.69
N GLY A 173 -5.87 2.00 11.23
CA GLY A 173 -4.98 2.85 10.44
C GLY A 173 -3.85 3.43 11.28
N THR A 174 -2.90 4.04 10.58
CA THR A 174 -1.81 4.80 11.18
C THR A 174 -1.76 6.21 10.63
N THR A 175 -1.13 7.10 11.38
CA THR A 175 -0.74 8.41 10.89
C THR A 175 0.78 8.51 10.92
N THR A 176 1.39 9.18 9.95
CA THR A 176 2.86 9.35 9.94
C THR A 176 3.35 10.42 10.92
N GLY A 177 2.46 11.22 11.48
CA GLY A 177 2.64 12.36 12.37
C GLY A 177 4.04 12.92 12.54
N LYS A 178 4.26 14.17 12.20
CA LYS A 178 4.78 15.14 13.12
C LYS A 178 3.52 15.86 13.60
N ASN A 179 2.98 15.43 14.69
CA ASN A 179 1.79 16.08 15.20
C ASN A 179 2.16 17.50 15.53
N GLY A 180 1.78 18.40 14.66
CA GLY A 180 1.93 19.82 14.82
C GLY A 180 1.09 20.41 15.95
N CYS A 181 0.75 19.62 16.96
CA CYS A 181 0.20 20.16 18.19
C CYS A 181 1.32 20.79 18.99
N PRO A 182 1.24 22.08 19.33
CA PRO A 182 2.20 22.74 20.20
C PRO A 182 2.42 21.89 21.46
N GLY A 183 3.66 21.39 21.66
CA GLY A 183 4.05 20.59 22.83
C GLY A 183 3.89 19.07 22.67
N SER A 184 3.45 18.55 21.53
CA SER A 184 3.37 17.10 21.28
C SER A 184 4.33 16.67 20.16
N TYR A 185 5.44 16.08 20.55
CA TYR A 185 6.36 15.41 19.62
C TYR A 185 5.95 13.94 19.49
N THR A 186 4.90 13.62 18.72
CA THR A 186 4.55 12.23 18.46
C THR A 186 5.01 11.84 17.06
N TYR A 187 5.43 10.58 16.93
CA TYR A 187 5.88 9.99 15.67
C TYR A 187 4.75 9.22 14.98
N GLY A 188 3.51 9.64 15.19
CA GLY A 188 2.31 9.03 14.63
C GLY A 188 1.50 8.26 15.66
N ILE A 189 0.32 7.82 15.24
CA ILE A 189 -0.58 7.00 16.06
C ILE A 189 -1.03 5.75 15.30
N PHE A 190 -1.39 4.73 16.05
CA PHE A 190 -2.20 3.62 15.59
C PHE A 190 -3.59 3.74 16.19
N TYR A 191 -4.60 3.67 15.36
CA TYR A 191 -5.98 3.90 15.76
C TYR A 191 -6.93 2.83 15.21
N LYS A 192 -8.10 2.77 15.81
CA LYS A 192 -9.25 2.01 15.38
C LYS A 192 -10.43 2.93 15.16
N ILE A 193 -11.23 2.67 14.12
CA ILE A 193 -12.53 3.27 13.91
C ILE A 193 -13.57 2.19 13.61
N THR A 194 -14.73 2.30 14.25
CA THR A 194 -15.85 1.41 13.95
C THR A 194 -16.60 1.89 12.69
N PRO A 195 -17.38 1.04 12.00
CA PRO A 195 -18.27 1.46 10.91
C PRO A 195 -19.27 2.57 11.29
N ALA A 196 -19.58 2.67 12.60
CA ALA A 196 -20.41 3.73 13.16
C ALA A 196 -19.68 5.04 13.47
N GLY A 197 -18.35 5.12 13.22
CA GLY A 197 -17.55 6.32 13.41
C GLY A 197 -16.96 6.49 14.83
N GLN A 198 -16.98 5.47 15.69
CA GLN A 198 -16.30 5.55 16.98
C GLN A 198 -14.79 5.40 16.80
N PHE A 199 -14.07 6.50 17.00
CA PHE A 199 -12.62 6.58 16.88
C PHE A 199 -11.94 6.30 18.23
N THR A 200 -10.84 5.53 18.20
CA THR A 200 -10.05 5.20 19.41
C THR A 200 -8.56 5.16 19.04
N ILE A 201 -7.75 5.93 19.74
CA ILE A 201 -6.29 5.82 19.69
C ILE A 201 -5.90 4.59 20.51
N LEU A 202 -5.17 3.67 19.89
CA LEU A 202 -4.72 2.43 20.52
C LEU A 202 -3.24 2.49 20.92
N HIS A 203 -2.44 3.26 20.18
CA HIS A 203 -1.03 3.47 20.46
C HIS A 203 -0.55 4.82 19.93
N VAL A 204 0.38 5.44 20.64
CA VAL A 204 1.10 6.65 20.22
C VAL A 204 2.55 6.27 20.05
N PHE A 205 3.05 6.29 18.82
CA PHE A 205 4.43 5.95 18.53
C PHE A 205 5.39 6.98 19.12
N GLN A 206 6.43 6.48 19.79
CA GLN A 206 7.40 7.33 20.50
C GLN A 206 8.71 7.53 19.72
N GLY A 207 8.90 6.78 18.63
CA GLY A 207 10.21 6.70 17.98
C GLY A 207 11.18 5.88 18.84
N ILE A 208 12.46 6.01 18.59
CA ILE A 208 13.53 5.19 19.18
C ILE A 208 13.38 4.95 20.69
N PRO A 209 13.40 3.69 21.14
CA PRO A 209 13.63 2.44 20.36
C PRO A 209 12.38 1.89 19.65
N GLU A 210 11.21 2.47 19.83
CA GLU A 210 9.99 2.08 19.16
C GLU A 210 9.97 2.53 17.69
N PRO A 211 9.04 2.00 16.87
CA PRO A 211 8.76 2.56 15.56
C PRO A 211 8.36 4.03 15.65
N GLY A 212 8.70 4.79 14.62
CA GLY A 212 8.24 6.17 14.46
C GLY A 212 7.98 6.48 13.00
N THR A 213 7.02 7.35 12.73
CA THR A 213 6.62 7.69 11.37
C THR A 213 6.25 6.43 10.58
N PRO A 214 5.18 5.70 10.99
CA PRO A 214 4.73 4.51 10.28
C PRO A 214 4.41 4.86 8.82
N SER A 215 4.73 3.95 7.93
CA SER A 215 4.69 4.16 6.48
C SER A 215 3.94 3.04 5.77
N GLY A 216 3.18 3.41 4.75
CA GLY A 216 2.41 2.48 3.96
C GLY A 216 1.23 1.82 4.69
N PRO A 217 0.54 0.91 4.02
CA PRO A 217 -0.59 0.18 4.60
C PRO A 217 -0.12 -0.80 5.67
N LEU A 218 -1.01 -1.05 6.63
CA LEU A 218 -0.86 -2.18 7.54
C LEU A 218 -1.30 -3.47 6.85
N THR A 219 -0.62 -4.57 7.14
CA THR A 219 -1.03 -5.90 6.72
C THR A 219 -1.59 -6.68 7.90
N LEU A 220 -2.84 -7.14 7.78
CA LEU A 220 -3.43 -8.06 8.74
C LEU A 220 -2.82 -9.46 8.53
N GLY A 221 -2.06 -9.94 9.49
CA GLY A 221 -1.50 -11.28 9.46
C GLY A 221 -2.51 -12.35 9.86
N ALA A 222 -2.25 -13.59 9.48
CA ALA A 222 -3.10 -14.74 9.80
C ALA A 222 -3.32 -14.96 11.30
N ASN A 223 -2.46 -14.41 12.15
CA ASN A 223 -2.58 -14.44 13.61
C ASN A 223 -3.44 -13.32 14.20
N GLY A 224 -4.07 -12.48 13.36
CA GLY A 224 -4.91 -11.36 13.76
C GLY A 224 -4.16 -10.12 14.26
N ASN A 225 -2.83 -10.08 14.18
CA ASN A 225 -2.04 -8.89 14.44
C ASN A 225 -1.78 -8.13 13.14
N PHE A 226 -1.51 -6.85 13.27
CA PHE A 226 -1.14 -5.99 12.15
C PHE A 226 0.38 -5.90 12.04
N TYR A 227 0.86 -5.77 10.82
CA TYR A 227 2.28 -5.65 10.48
C TYR A 227 2.48 -4.41 9.63
N GLY A 228 3.52 -3.65 9.92
CA GLY A 228 3.82 -2.42 9.21
C GLY A 228 5.31 -2.11 9.19
N THR A 229 5.64 -1.05 8.51
CA THR A 229 6.99 -0.47 8.49
C THR A 229 6.97 0.95 9.04
N SER A 230 8.11 1.41 9.50
CA SER A 230 8.32 2.78 9.94
C SER A 230 9.60 3.34 9.34
N GLN A 231 9.60 4.64 9.05
CA GLN A 231 10.80 5.31 8.50
C GLN A 231 11.85 5.57 9.58
N ILE A 232 11.41 5.74 10.81
CA ILE A 232 12.25 6.07 11.96
C ILE A 232 12.03 5.01 13.03
N GLY A 233 12.99 4.84 13.89
CA GLY A 233 12.89 3.95 15.05
C GLY A 233 13.85 2.78 14.99
N GLY A 234 13.75 1.91 15.98
CA GLY A 234 14.61 0.73 16.12
C GLY A 234 15.77 0.95 17.08
N LYS A 235 16.90 0.32 16.81
CA LYS A 235 18.04 0.36 17.72
C LYS A 235 18.60 1.77 17.89
N PRO A 236 18.98 2.19 19.10
CA PRO A 236 19.68 3.45 19.30
C PRO A 236 20.95 3.53 18.44
N GLY A 237 21.12 4.65 17.73
CA GLY A 237 22.20 4.83 16.76
C GLY A 237 21.79 4.68 15.31
N ASP A 238 20.69 3.96 15.02
CA ASP A 238 20.15 3.73 13.68
C ASP A 238 18.93 4.65 13.39
N TYR A 239 19.08 5.97 13.61
CA TYR A 239 17.97 6.93 13.63
C TYR A 239 17.10 6.94 12.38
N ASN A 240 17.64 6.66 11.21
CA ASN A 240 16.94 6.74 9.93
C ASN A 240 16.83 5.38 9.22
N GLY A 241 17.16 4.30 9.89
CA GLY A 241 17.08 2.96 9.28
C GLY A 241 15.64 2.51 9.09
N GLY A 242 14.80 2.80 10.06
CA GLY A 242 13.42 2.35 10.10
C GLY A 242 13.25 0.94 10.67
N THR A 243 12.01 0.47 10.74
CA THR A 243 11.68 -0.84 11.32
C THR A 243 10.65 -1.62 10.51
N VAL A 244 10.65 -2.94 10.70
CA VAL A 244 9.43 -3.75 10.54
C VAL A 244 8.88 -4.00 11.94
N TYR A 245 7.60 -3.75 12.14
CA TYR A 245 6.94 -3.94 13.43
C TYR A 245 5.65 -4.74 13.31
N GLN A 246 5.25 -5.32 14.44
CA GLN A 246 3.95 -5.93 14.66
C GLN A 246 3.20 -5.10 15.71
N ILE A 247 1.91 -4.93 15.53
CA ILE A 247 1.05 -4.31 16.53
C ILE A 247 -0.23 -5.13 16.69
N THR A 248 -0.60 -5.41 17.94
CA THR A 248 -1.84 -6.13 18.23
C THR A 248 -3.04 -5.22 18.07
N PRO A 249 -4.27 -5.76 17.89
CA PRO A 249 -5.52 -4.98 17.89
C PRO A 249 -5.76 -4.15 19.16
N LYS A 250 -5.01 -4.45 20.23
CA LYS A 250 -5.03 -3.70 21.50
C LYS A 250 -3.93 -2.63 21.61
N GLY A 251 -3.13 -2.42 20.55
CA GLY A 251 -2.09 -1.39 20.52
C GLY A 251 -0.73 -1.79 21.10
N LYS A 252 -0.50 -3.09 21.44
CA LYS A 252 0.84 -3.53 21.88
C LYS A 252 1.76 -3.66 20.67
N VAL A 253 2.81 -2.84 20.64
CA VAL A 253 3.84 -2.81 19.60
C VAL A 253 4.97 -3.78 19.93
N SER A 254 5.56 -4.38 18.90
CA SER A 254 6.78 -5.16 18.96
C SER A 254 7.61 -4.89 17.70
N VAL A 255 8.85 -4.44 17.86
CA VAL A 255 9.80 -4.31 16.75
C VAL A 255 10.25 -5.72 16.35
N LEU A 256 10.02 -6.08 15.10
CA LEU A 256 10.44 -7.37 14.54
C LEU A 256 11.84 -7.30 13.94
N TYR A 257 12.16 -6.17 13.30
CA TYR A 257 13.46 -5.91 12.72
C TYR A 257 13.75 -4.41 12.74
N SER A 258 15.01 -4.04 13.03
CA SER A 258 15.52 -2.68 12.93
C SER A 258 16.53 -2.61 11.81
N PHE A 259 16.27 -1.76 10.82
CA PHE A 259 17.19 -1.53 9.72
C PHE A 259 18.37 -0.67 10.19
N PRO A 260 19.62 -1.07 9.90
CA PRO A 260 20.78 -0.24 10.20
C PRO A 260 20.87 0.93 9.22
N ASN A 261 21.55 2.01 9.60
CA ASN A 261 21.82 3.15 8.70
C ASN A 261 22.77 2.79 7.53
N THR A 262 23.43 1.64 7.62
CA THR A 262 24.31 1.08 6.59
C THR A 262 23.70 -0.20 6.04
N GLY A 263 23.45 -0.29 4.76
CA GLY A 263 22.76 -1.43 4.14
C GLY A 263 21.36 -1.05 3.63
N PRO A 264 20.41 -1.98 3.60
CA PRO A 264 19.00 -1.65 3.33
C PRO A 264 18.42 -0.74 4.40
N TYR A 265 17.76 0.34 4.02
CA TYR A 265 17.12 1.25 4.98
C TYR A 265 15.92 1.98 4.37
N MET A 266 15.13 2.63 5.23
CA MET A 266 13.95 3.41 4.89
C MET A 266 12.86 2.57 4.19
N PRO A 267 12.26 1.60 4.87
CA PRO A 267 11.09 0.89 4.37
C PRO A 267 9.88 1.82 4.40
N VAL A 268 9.36 2.17 3.22
CA VAL A 268 8.28 3.17 3.10
C VAL A 268 6.93 2.59 2.69
N ALA A 269 6.90 1.30 2.37
CA ALA A 269 5.77 0.72 1.64
C ALA A 269 4.95 -0.32 2.44
N GLY A 270 5.23 -0.54 3.70
CA GLY A 270 4.60 -1.64 4.44
C GLY A 270 5.19 -3.01 4.08
N VAL A 271 4.56 -4.07 4.58
CA VAL A 271 4.92 -5.46 4.25
C VAL A 271 3.70 -6.22 3.73
N THR A 272 3.94 -7.28 2.97
CA THR A 272 2.90 -8.18 2.46
C THR A 272 3.15 -9.60 2.93
N GLN A 273 2.12 -10.28 3.42
CA GLN A 273 2.24 -11.68 3.80
C GLN A 273 2.16 -12.57 2.55
N GLY A 274 3.19 -13.37 2.32
CA GLY A 274 3.21 -14.36 1.25
C GLY A 274 2.38 -15.60 1.59
N ALA A 275 2.14 -16.44 0.59
CA ALA A 275 1.45 -17.71 0.77
C ALA A 275 2.19 -18.70 1.71
N ASP A 276 3.49 -18.51 1.89
CA ASP A 276 4.33 -19.26 2.84
C ASP A 276 4.25 -18.73 4.29
N GLY A 277 3.41 -17.72 4.52
CA GLY A 277 3.21 -17.10 5.82
C GLY A 277 4.28 -16.10 6.25
N LYS A 278 5.35 -15.92 5.48
CA LYS A 278 6.40 -14.94 5.74
C LYS A 278 5.99 -13.56 5.24
N PHE A 279 6.68 -12.53 5.72
CA PHE A 279 6.45 -11.16 5.29
C PHE A 279 7.52 -10.69 4.32
N TYR A 280 7.09 -9.96 3.31
CA TYR A 280 7.91 -9.41 2.24
C TYR A 280 7.72 -7.91 2.17
N GLY A 281 8.79 -7.17 1.95
CA GLY A 281 8.73 -5.72 1.84
C GLY A 281 9.87 -5.17 1.01
N THR A 282 9.88 -3.87 0.88
CA THR A 282 10.89 -3.14 0.13
C THR A 282 11.56 -2.08 1.01
N THR A 283 12.81 -1.76 0.70
CA THR A 283 13.49 -0.56 1.22
C THR A 283 13.73 0.40 0.08
N ASN A 284 13.51 1.68 0.32
CA ASN A 284 13.68 2.70 -0.72
C ASN A 284 15.16 2.90 -1.07
N TYR A 285 16.03 2.77 -0.08
CA TYR A 285 17.47 3.00 -0.23
C TYR A 285 18.29 1.83 0.28
N GLY A 286 19.61 1.92 -0.01
CA GLY A 286 20.61 0.96 0.43
C GLY A 286 20.63 -0.30 -0.43
N GLY A 287 21.13 -1.39 0.14
CA GLY A 287 21.51 -2.57 -0.62
C GLY A 287 22.86 -2.40 -1.32
N THR A 288 23.29 -3.39 -2.08
CA THR A 288 24.61 -3.43 -2.73
C THR A 288 24.86 -2.24 -3.67
N TYR A 289 23.82 -1.75 -4.33
CA TYR A 289 23.92 -0.69 -5.33
C TYR A 289 23.31 0.64 -4.88
N GLY A 290 22.76 0.72 -3.66
CA GLY A 290 22.17 1.94 -3.11
C GLY A 290 20.75 2.26 -3.60
N HIS A 291 20.18 1.47 -4.48
CA HIS A 291 18.90 1.76 -5.15
C HIS A 291 17.71 1.02 -4.54
N GLY A 292 17.87 0.55 -3.29
CA GLY A 292 16.83 -0.16 -2.55
C GLY A 292 16.90 -1.67 -2.72
N THR A 293 16.05 -2.34 -1.95
CA THR A 293 16.03 -3.82 -1.91
C THR A 293 14.61 -4.35 -1.83
N ILE A 294 14.48 -5.64 -2.17
CA ILE A 294 13.34 -6.47 -1.74
C ILE A 294 13.86 -7.41 -0.66
N PHE A 295 13.16 -7.46 0.46
CA PHE A 295 13.52 -8.33 1.58
C PHE A 295 12.39 -9.28 1.97
N GLN A 296 12.77 -10.37 2.64
CA GLN A 296 11.88 -11.29 3.34
C GLN A 296 12.20 -11.24 4.83
N LEU A 297 11.20 -11.05 5.67
CA LEU A 297 11.33 -11.25 7.11
C LEU A 297 11.19 -12.74 7.40
N VAL A 298 12.31 -13.38 7.77
CA VAL A 298 12.39 -14.84 7.97
C VAL A 298 12.09 -15.23 9.41
N SER A 299 12.39 -14.33 10.36
CA SER A 299 12.08 -14.49 11.79
C SER A 299 12.21 -13.15 12.50
N THR A 300 11.75 -13.08 13.74
CA THR A 300 11.96 -11.90 14.58
C THR A 300 13.44 -11.58 14.68
N GLY A 301 13.82 -10.38 14.27
CA GLY A 301 15.21 -9.89 14.27
C GLY A 301 16.05 -10.33 13.08
N THR A 302 15.49 -10.97 12.06
CA THR A 302 16.23 -11.45 10.89
C THR A 302 15.49 -11.19 9.60
N ILE A 303 16.16 -10.55 8.63
CA ILE A 303 15.70 -10.45 7.25
C ILE A 303 16.67 -11.19 6.31
N SER A 304 16.15 -11.57 5.14
CA SER A 304 16.94 -11.99 3.98
C SER A 304 16.68 -11.01 2.85
N VAL A 305 17.73 -10.42 2.29
CA VAL A 305 17.61 -9.63 1.06
C VAL A 305 17.44 -10.60 -0.10
N LEU A 306 16.32 -10.49 -0.78
CA LEU A 306 15.99 -11.32 -1.95
C LEU A 306 16.54 -10.70 -3.24
N HIS A 307 16.52 -9.38 -3.32
CA HIS A 307 17.02 -8.65 -4.49
C HIS A 307 17.60 -7.30 -4.07
N ASN A 308 18.72 -6.91 -4.69
CA ASN A 308 19.31 -5.57 -4.61
C ASN A 308 19.12 -4.89 -5.95
N PHE A 309 18.34 -3.83 -5.99
CA PHE A 309 18.09 -3.11 -7.24
C PHE A 309 19.38 -2.50 -7.78
N ASN A 310 19.67 -2.82 -9.04
CA ASN A 310 20.73 -2.21 -9.83
C ASN A 310 20.08 -1.47 -11.00
N TYR A 311 20.05 -0.16 -10.90
CA TYR A 311 19.42 0.69 -11.91
C TYR A 311 19.88 0.40 -13.34
N SER A 312 21.18 0.16 -13.53
CA SER A 312 21.76 -0.10 -14.85
C SER A 312 21.37 -1.45 -15.46
N VAL A 313 20.91 -2.40 -14.66
CA VAL A 313 20.56 -3.76 -15.09
C VAL A 313 19.06 -3.99 -15.03
N ASP A 314 18.45 -3.61 -13.89
CA ASP A 314 17.02 -3.85 -13.65
C ASP A 314 16.13 -2.80 -14.31
N HIS A 315 16.72 -1.65 -14.71
CA HIS A 315 16.00 -0.45 -15.13
C HIS A 315 14.92 -0.01 -14.13
N ALA A 316 15.11 -0.37 -12.89
CA ALA A 316 14.20 -0.23 -11.77
C ALA A 316 14.98 0.09 -10.49
N GLY A 317 14.37 0.83 -9.56
CA GLY A 317 14.97 1.13 -8.27
C GLY A 317 14.03 1.96 -7.41
N PHE A 318 14.45 2.24 -6.18
CA PHE A 318 13.72 3.07 -5.22
C PHE A 318 12.26 2.63 -5.03
N PRO A 319 12.00 1.33 -4.75
CA PRO A 319 10.64 0.83 -4.64
C PRO A 319 9.93 1.52 -3.48
N SER A 320 8.83 2.22 -3.77
CA SER A 320 8.07 3.03 -2.80
C SER A 320 6.65 2.50 -2.61
N PHE A 321 6.30 1.39 -3.23
CA PHE A 321 4.97 0.79 -3.18
C PHE A 321 4.99 -0.57 -2.50
N PRO A 322 3.89 -0.96 -1.82
CA PRO A 322 3.77 -2.28 -1.23
C PRO A 322 3.79 -3.37 -2.31
N LEU A 323 4.33 -4.51 -1.95
CA LEU A 323 4.26 -5.71 -2.78
C LEU A 323 2.82 -6.25 -2.78
N THR A 324 2.37 -6.76 -3.91
CA THR A 324 1.08 -7.45 -4.04
C THR A 324 1.32 -8.92 -4.33
N LEU A 325 0.71 -9.81 -3.53
CA LEU A 325 0.79 -11.25 -3.77
C LEU A 325 -0.12 -11.64 -4.93
N GLY A 326 0.49 -12.19 -5.98
CA GLY A 326 -0.25 -12.76 -7.09
C GLY A 326 -0.77 -14.16 -6.80
N THR A 327 -1.77 -14.57 -7.56
CA THR A 327 -2.35 -15.94 -7.46
C THR A 327 -1.38 -17.04 -7.87
N ASP A 328 -0.29 -16.70 -8.53
CA ASP A 328 0.82 -17.57 -8.88
C ASP A 328 1.87 -17.71 -7.77
N GLY A 329 1.63 -17.09 -6.62
CA GLY A 329 2.53 -17.05 -5.47
C GLY A 329 3.73 -16.13 -5.63
N SER A 330 3.81 -15.35 -6.70
CA SER A 330 4.83 -14.32 -6.90
C SER A 330 4.37 -12.98 -6.33
N LEU A 331 5.32 -12.09 -6.09
CA LEU A 331 5.10 -10.74 -5.60
C LEU A 331 5.28 -9.74 -6.74
N TYR A 332 4.44 -8.74 -6.78
CA TYR A 332 4.40 -7.72 -7.82
C TYR A 332 4.41 -6.33 -7.19
N ALA A 333 5.15 -5.40 -7.77
CA ALA A 333 5.04 -3.98 -7.44
C ALA A 333 5.54 -3.11 -8.60
N PRO A 334 5.07 -1.87 -8.68
CA PRO A 334 5.69 -0.87 -9.54
C PRO A 334 7.04 -0.42 -8.96
N SER A 335 7.95 0.00 -9.83
CA SER A 335 9.19 0.66 -9.44
C SER A 335 9.27 2.04 -10.08
N LEU A 336 9.94 2.95 -9.39
CA LEU A 336 10.28 4.23 -9.97
C LEU A 336 11.55 4.08 -10.80
N THR A 337 11.52 4.58 -12.04
CA THR A 337 12.73 4.76 -12.84
C THR A 337 13.16 6.20 -12.74
N PHE A 338 14.38 6.43 -12.25
CA PHE A 338 14.97 7.76 -12.16
C PHE A 338 15.81 7.99 -13.41
N ASN A 339 15.31 8.74 -14.39
CA ASN A 339 16.12 9.22 -15.50
C ASN A 339 16.64 10.62 -15.16
N MET A 340 17.85 10.97 -15.64
CA MET A 340 18.47 12.28 -15.42
C MET A 340 17.66 13.48 -15.97
N GLY A 341 16.47 13.25 -16.50
CA GLY A 341 15.54 14.27 -17.02
C GLY A 341 14.17 14.25 -16.38
N GLY A 342 13.96 13.47 -15.29
CA GLY A 342 12.67 13.33 -14.62
C GLY A 342 12.37 11.89 -14.26
N TYR A 343 11.20 11.66 -13.64
CA TYR A 343 10.68 10.31 -13.38
C TYR A 343 10.40 9.65 -14.74
N GLY A 344 11.12 8.55 -15.02
CA GLY A 344 10.88 7.74 -16.21
C GLY A 344 9.61 6.89 -16.08
N PRO A 345 9.25 6.13 -17.12
CA PRO A 345 8.10 5.23 -17.06
C PRO A 345 8.26 4.25 -15.90
N GLU A 346 7.21 4.14 -15.09
CA GLU A 346 7.12 3.15 -14.04
C GLU A 346 7.13 1.77 -14.69
N SER A 347 7.98 0.88 -14.20
CA SER A 347 7.99 -0.51 -14.60
C SER A 347 7.32 -1.35 -13.52
N LEU A 348 6.56 -2.34 -13.96
CA LEU A 348 6.04 -3.36 -13.07
C LEU A 348 7.06 -4.50 -12.99
N PHE A 349 7.52 -4.84 -11.81
CA PHE A 349 8.37 -6.00 -11.61
C PHE A 349 7.59 -7.14 -10.95
N LYS A 350 8.04 -8.35 -11.23
CA LYS A 350 7.60 -9.59 -10.60
C LYS A 350 8.80 -10.25 -9.94
N ILE A 351 8.66 -10.67 -8.70
CA ILE A 351 9.68 -11.44 -8.01
C ILE A 351 9.08 -12.68 -7.37
N THR A 352 9.76 -13.80 -7.47
CA THR A 352 9.37 -14.99 -6.74
C THR A 352 9.79 -14.90 -5.28
N THR A 353 9.15 -15.67 -4.40
CA THR A 353 9.54 -15.77 -2.98
C THR A 353 10.95 -16.35 -2.76
N LYS A 354 11.59 -16.84 -3.84
CA LYS A 354 12.99 -17.29 -3.86
C LYS A 354 13.98 -16.23 -4.35
N GLY A 355 13.51 -15.01 -4.67
CA GLY A 355 14.35 -13.90 -5.09
C GLY A 355 14.66 -13.85 -6.59
N VAL A 356 13.97 -14.64 -7.43
CA VAL A 356 14.14 -14.53 -8.88
C VAL A 356 13.29 -13.37 -9.38
N LEU A 357 13.98 -12.29 -9.79
CA LEU A 357 13.36 -11.15 -10.44
C LEU A 357 13.10 -11.49 -11.91
N HIS A 358 11.86 -11.30 -12.34
CA HIS A 358 11.50 -11.33 -13.75
C HIS A 358 11.34 -9.87 -14.18
N GLY A 359 12.11 -9.46 -15.19
CA GLY A 359 12.27 -8.10 -15.61
C GLY A 359 10.95 -7.36 -15.82
N SER A 360 11.08 -6.04 -15.84
CA SER A 360 10.00 -5.11 -16.14
C SER A 360 9.28 -5.48 -17.43
N VAL A 361 7.98 -5.66 -17.32
CA VAL A 361 7.07 -5.83 -18.45
C VAL A 361 6.60 -4.45 -18.89
#